data_fdd61149c1a8094c5d1d373214405ea5
#
_entry.id   fdd61149c1a8094c5d1d373214405ea5
#
_cell.length_a   1.000
_cell.length_b   1.000
_cell.length_c   1.000
_cell.angle_alpha   90.00
_cell.angle_beta   90.00
_cell.angle_gamma   90.00
#
_symmetry.space_group_name_H-M   'P 1'
#
loop_
_entity.id
_entity.type
_entity.pdbx_description
1 polymer ?
#
loop_
_entity_poly.entity_id
_entity_poly.type
_entity_poly.pdbx_seq_one_letter_code
_entity_poly.pdbx_strand_id
1 'polypeptide(L)'
;MTKIHEAIKANEPTAALLQQLAGLNIPFTHEMQNQINFAEKTAIRLLEKYMLKATIKKDADREKKAQEIAKKLLSKQLFPIHGHFINAHNAQHDLELSVDILDRTDDLWKLIWEYYIRAEIQMNIPAGPNAVRLKLFESADQSLVTQDLTNTPGN
;
A
#
# COMPACT_ATOMS: atom_id res chain seq x y z
N MET A 1 4.65 -21.58 -0.64
CA MET A 1 4.02 -22.81 -1.20
C MET A 1 4.98 -23.66 -2.02
N THR A 2 5.93 -23.09 -2.76
CA THR A 2 6.91 -23.83 -3.61
C THR A 2 7.74 -24.86 -2.85
N LYS A 3 8.29 -24.52 -1.67
CA LYS A 3 9.12 -25.43 -0.86
C LYS A 3 8.38 -26.68 -0.34
N ILE A 4 7.10 -26.55 -0.03
CA ILE A 4 6.28 -27.70 0.43
C ILE A 4 6.03 -28.68 -0.71
N HIS A 5 5.78 -28.17 -1.92
CA HIS A 5 5.60 -29.01 -3.11
C HIS A 5 6.89 -29.77 -3.49
N GLU A 6 8.04 -29.10 -3.31
CA GLU A 6 9.37 -29.71 -3.55
C GLU A 6 9.70 -30.77 -2.51
N ALA A 7 9.41 -30.53 -1.21
CA ALA A 7 9.62 -31.48 -0.14
C ALA A 7 8.71 -32.71 -0.24
N ILE A 8 7.47 -32.56 -0.66
CA ILE A 8 6.56 -33.67 -0.96
C ILE A 8 7.09 -34.54 -2.11
N LYS A 9 7.65 -33.92 -3.16
CA LYS A 9 8.27 -34.63 -4.28
C LYS A 9 9.57 -35.33 -3.88
N ALA A 10 10.32 -34.78 -2.91
CA ALA A 10 11.58 -35.35 -2.42
C ALA A 10 11.39 -36.45 -1.36
N ASN A 11 10.16 -36.79 -1.00
CA ASN A 11 9.82 -37.78 0.04
C ASN A 11 10.44 -37.46 1.42
N GLU A 12 10.63 -36.16 1.72
CA GLU A 12 11.15 -35.68 3.01
C GLU A 12 10.10 -35.86 4.13
N PRO A 13 10.53 -35.91 5.42
CA PRO A 13 9.62 -36.18 6.53
C PRO A 13 8.49 -35.17 6.61
N THR A 14 7.35 -35.57 6.11
CA THR A 14 6.10 -34.78 5.98
C THR A 14 5.54 -34.34 7.33
N ALA A 15 5.86 -35.02 8.43
CA ALA A 15 5.33 -34.70 9.76
C ALA A 15 5.73 -33.30 10.24
N ALA A 16 6.99 -32.90 10.08
CA ALA A 16 7.47 -31.55 10.46
C ALA A 16 6.84 -30.46 9.60
N LEU A 17 6.65 -30.71 8.31
CA LEU A 17 6.01 -29.80 7.38
C LEU A 17 4.50 -29.66 7.66
N LEU A 18 3.83 -30.76 8.01
CA LEU A 18 2.43 -30.75 8.41
C LEU A 18 2.22 -30.00 9.72
N GLN A 19 3.14 -30.11 10.67
CA GLN A 19 3.12 -29.35 11.91
C GLN A 19 3.31 -27.84 11.67
N GLN A 20 4.20 -27.45 10.75
CA GLN A 20 4.33 -26.05 10.33
C GLN A 20 3.07 -25.54 9.62
N LEU A 21 2.44 -26.35 8.77
CA LEU A 21 1.18 -26.03 8.10
C LEU A 21 0.02 -25.87 9.08
N ALA A 22 -0.04 -26.72 10.12
CA ALA A 22 -1.08 -26.64 11.15
C ALA A 22 -1.02 -25.33 11.95
N GLY A 23 0.16 -24.70 12.05
CA GLY A 23 0.34 -23.36 12.63
C GLY A 23 -0.06 -22.19 11.71
N LEU A 24 -0.31 -22.47 10.41
CA LEU A 24 -0.71 -21.43 9.48
C LEU A 24 -2.23 -21.19 9.57
N ASN A 25 -2.59 -19.97 9.90
CA ASN A 25 -4.00 -19.54 9.79
C ASN A 25 -4.36 -19.36 8.31
N ILE A 26 -4.85 -20.45 7.67
CA ILE A 26 -5.22 -20.48 6.25
C ILE A 26 -6.25 -19.40 5.88
N PRO A 27 -7.32 -19.17 6.65
CA PRO A 27 -8.23 -18.06 6.42
C PRO A 27 -7.55 -16.71 6.38
N PHE A 28 -6.64 -16.44 7.32
CA PHE A 28 -5.88 -15.20 7.38
C PHE A 28 -4.96 -15.01 6.17
N THR A 29 -4.24 -16.06 5.75
CA THR A 29 -3.38 -15.98 4.55
C THR A 29 -4.18 -15.75 3.27
N HIS A 30 -5.39 -16.34 3.18
CA HIS A 30 -6.29 -16.13 2.06
C HIS A 30 -6.82 -14.68 2.04
N GLU A 31 -7.21 -14.15 3.20
CA GLU A 31 -7.64 -12.75 3.33
C GLU A 31 -6.54 -11.78 2.95
N MET A 32 -5.31 -12.00 3.43
CA MET A 32 -4.14 -11.20 3.04
C MET A 32 -3.92 -11.23 1.52
N GLN A 33 -4.05 -12.38 0.88
CA GLN A 33 -3.92 -12.49 -0.57
C GLN A 33 -5.03 -11.72 -1.30
N ASN A 34 -6.25 -11.77 -0.81
CA ASN A 34 -7.37 -11.00 -1.36
C ASN A 34 -7.12 -9.49 -1.26
N GLN A 35 -6.59 -9.02 -0.14
CA GLN A 35 -6.22 -7.61 0.05
C GLN A 35 -5.12 -7.17 -0.92
N ILE A 36 -4.09 -7.99 -1.12
CA ILE A 36 -3.02 -7.71 -2.09
C ILE A 36 -3.60 -7.62 -3.50
N ASN A 37 -4.43 -8.57 -3.90
CA ASN A 37 -5.07 -8.59 -5.22
C ASN A 37 -5.99 -7.39 -5.43
N PHE A 38 -6.72 -6.97 -4.39
CA PHE A 38 -7.57 -5.79 -4.42
C PHE A 38 -6.72 -4.51 -4.57
N ALA A 39 -5.63 -4.39 -3.81
CA ALA A 39 -4.72 -3.25 -3.89
C ALA A 39 -4.08 -3.14 -5.29
N GLU A 40 -3.62 -4.27 -5.87
CA GLU A 40 -3.07 -4.32 -7.22
C GLU A 40 -4.09 -3.84 -8.28
N LYS A 41 -5.30 -4.41 -8.26
CA LYS A 41 -6.37 -4.01 -9.20
C LYS A 41 -6.74 -2.53 -9.05
N THR A 42 -6.77 -2.04 -7.81
CA THR A 42 -7.06 -0.63 -7.54
C THR A 42 -5.96 0.28 -8.06
N ALA A 43 -4.69 -0.07 -7.84
CA ALA A 43 -3.54 0.67 -8.36
C ALA A 43 -3.57 0.74 -9.89
N ILE A 44 -3.78 -0.40 -10.58
CA ILE A 44 -3.90 -0.45 -12.04
C ILE A 44 -4.99 0.50 -12.50
N ARG A 45 -6.19 0.41 -11.95
CA ARG A 45 -7.33 1.25 -12.32
C ARG A 45 -7.04 2.75 -12.14
N LEU A 46 -6.40 3.13 -11.03
CA LEU A 46 -6.06 4.53 -10.75
C LEU A 46 -4.98 5.05 -11.70
N LEU A 47 -3.95 4.25 -11.97
CA LEU A 47 -2.91 4.59 -12.93
C LEU A 47 -3.49 4.81 -14.33
N GLU A 48 -4.32 3.90 -14.81
CA GLU A 48 -4.98 4.01 -16.13
C GLU A 48 -5.86 5.26 -16.23
N LYS A 49 -6.68 5.47 -15.21
CA LYS A 49 -7.72 6.50 -15.25
C LYS A 49 -7.14 7.92 -15.14
N TYR A 50 -6.08 8.08 -14.35
CA TYR A 50 -5.57 9.40 -13.99
C TYR A 50 -4.14 9.65 -14.51
N MET A 51 -3.13 8.94 -14.02
CA MET A 51 -1.75 9.28 -14.28
C MET A 51 -1.32 9.02 -15.73
N LEU A 52 -1.67 7.86 -16.29
CA LEU A 52 -1.23 7.45 -17.61
C LEU A 52 -2.13 7.96 -18.73
N LYS A 53 -3.32 8.46 -18.42
CA LYS A 53 -4.28 8.92 -19.42
C LYS A 53 -3.77 10.11 -20.24
N ALA A 54 -3.00 10.99 -19.63
CA ALA A 54 -2.44 12.15 -20.30
C ALA A 54 -1.30 11.79 -21.27
N THR A 55 -0.49 10.79 -20.91
CA THR A 55 0.73 10.42 -21.63
C THR A 55 0.51 9.30 -22.65
N ILE A 56 -0.35 8.33 -22.34
CA ILE A 56 -0.59 7.14 -23.17
C ILE A 56 -2.01 7.18 -23.73
N LYS A 57 -2.15 7.39 -25.05
CA LYS A 57 -3.45 7.53 -25.71
C LYS A 57 -4.19 6.22 -25.93
N LYS A 58 -3.45 5.13 -26.25
CA LYS A 58 -4.05 3.82 -26.51
C LYS A 58 -4.34 3.08 -25.22
N ASP A 59 -5.57 2.59 -25.07
CA ASP A 59 -6.04 1.92 -23.86
C ASP A 59 -5.24 0.66 -23.53
N ALA A 60 -4.97 -0.20 -24.52
CA ALA A 60 -4.19 -1.43 -24.34
C ALA A 60 -2.75 -1.17 -23.87
N ASP A 61 -2.09 -0.14 -24.39
CA ASP A 61 -0.73 0.23 -23.99
C ASP A 61 -0.74 0.81 -22.57
N ARG A 62 -1.78 1.56 -22.21
CA ARG A 62 -1.99 2.14 -20.88
C ARG A 62 -2.23 1.07 -19.83
N GLU A 63 -3.09 0.08 -20.13
CA GLU A 63 -3.33 -1.07 -19.26
C GLU A 63 -2.03 -1.85 -18.99
N LYS A 64 -1.29 -2.17 -20.06
CA LYS A 64 0.00 -2.86 -19.94
C LYS A 64 0.98 -2.10 -19.06
N LYS A 65 1.13 -0.78 -19.26
CA LYS A 65 2.03 0.05 -18.47
C LYS A 65 1.56 0.14 -17.01
N ALA A 66 0.27 0.25 -16.76
CA ALA A 66 -0.29 0.26 -15.40
C ALA A 66 0.01 -1.05 -14.66
N GLN A 67 -0.13 -2.20 -15.33
CA GLN A 67 0.21 -3.52 -14.78
C GLN A 67 1.70 -3.64 -14.47
N GLU A 68 2.58 -3.12 -15.34
CA GLU A 68 4.03 -3.10 -15.09
C GLU A 68 4.38 -2.27 -13.83
N ILE A 69 3.79 -1.08 -13.69
CA ILE A 69 4.01 -0.22 -12.53
C ILE A 69 3.47 -0.87 -11.26
N ALA A 70 2.26 -1.45 -11.30
CA ALA A 70 1.68 -2.14 -10.15
C ALA A 70 2.55 -3.33 -9.67
N LYS A 71 3.11 -4.10 -10.61
CA LYS A 71 4.07 -5.18 -10.28
C LYS A 71 5.36 -4.64 -9.65
N LYS A 72 5.88 -3.50 -10.13
CA LYS A 72 7.05 -2.84 -9.53
C LYS A 72 6.75 -2.39 -8.09
N LEU A 73 5.58 -1.81 -7.84
CA LEU A 73 5.13 -1.41 -6.49
C LEU A 73 5.05 -2.59 -5.51
N LEU A 74 4.68 -3.77 -5.99
CA LEU A 74 4.61 -5.00 -5.19
C LEU A 74 5.95 -5.75 -5.10
N SER A 75 6.99 -5.26 -5.79
CA SER A 75 8.30 -5.91 -5.84
C SER A 75 9.05 -5.76 -4.52
N LYS A 76 9.30 -6.89 -3.85
CA LYS A 76 10.16 -6.93 -2.65
C LYS A 76 11.64 -6.62 -2.93
N GLN A 77 12.05 -6.63 -4.18
CA GLN A 77 13.41 -6.25 -4.58
C GLN A 77 13.55 -4.72 -4.62
N LEU A 78 12.54 -4.02 -5.12
CA LEU A 78 12.54 -2.55 -5.16
C LEU A 78 12.11 -1.96 -3.81
N PHE A 79 11.09 -2.55 -3.19
CA PHE A 79 10.49 -2.07 -1.94
C PHE A 79 10.41 -3.21 -0.91
N PRO A 80 11.54 -3.53 -0.24
CA PRO A 80 11.64 -4.73 0.60
C PRO A 80 10.80 -4.67 1.87
N ILE A 81 10.45 -3.48 2.32
CA ILE A 81 9.71 -3.25 3.56
C ILE A 81 8.32 -2.71 3.23
N HIS A 82 7.27 -3.32 3.80
CA HIS A 82 5.93 -2.77 3.73
C HIS A 82 5.90 -1.40 4.45
N GLY A 83 5.48 -0.36 3.76
CA GLY A 83 5.58 1.02 4.24
C GLY A 83 6.87 1.74 3.84
N HIS A 84 7.65 1.17 2.89
CA HIS A 84 8.78 1.86 2.30
C HIS A 84 8.34 3.20 1.71
N PHE A 85 9.05 4.27 2.09
CA PHE A 85 8.76 5.60 1.56
C PHE A 85 9.22 5.71 0.11
N ILE A 86 8.27 5.91 -0.80
CA ILE A 86 8.55 6.15 -2.21
C ILE A 86 8.73 7.66 -2.42
N ASN A 87 9.96 8.08 -2.58
CA ASN A 87 10.28 9.48 -2.86
C ASN A 87 10.13 9.81 -4.36
N ALA A 88 10.30 11.09 -4.72
CA ALA A 88 10.17 11.55 -6.10
C ALA A 88 11.15 10.86 -7.05
N HIS A 89 12.38 10.57 -6.61
CA HIS A 89 13.37 9.83 -7.40
C HIS A 89 12.91 8.40 -7.69
N ASN A 90 12.44 7.66 -6.67
CA ASN A 90 11.89 6.32 -6.88
C ASN A 90 10.68 6.35 -7.83
N ALA A 91 9.80 7.35 -7.66
CA ALA A 91 8.64 7.49 -8.52
C ALA A 91 9.02 7.73 -9.99
N GLN A 92 10.02 8.58 -10.26
CA GLN A 92 10.47 8.89 -11.61
C GLN A 92 11.31 7.78 -12.23
N HIS A 93 12.29 7.24 -11.49
CA HIS A 93 13.29 6.34 -12.07
C HIS A 93 12.92 4.86 -11.95
N ASP A 94 12.40 4.44 -10.80
CA ASP A 94 12.08 3.02 -10.59
C ASP A 94 10.69 2.68 -11.13
N LEU A 95 9.72 3.58 -10.93
CA LEU A 95 8.34 3.38 -11.34
C LEU A 95 8.01 4.02 -12.68
N GLU A 96 8.88 4.89 -13.21
CA GLU A 96 8.69 5.60 -14.47
C GLU A 96 7.38 6.42 -14.49
N LEU A 97 7.02 6.98 -13.34
CA LEU A 97 5.88 7.85 -13.20
C LEU A 97 6.25 9.29 -13.59
N SER A 98 5.30 9.98 -14.23
CA SER A 98 5.42 11.43 -14.42
C SER A 98 5.05 12.12 -13.12
N VAL A 99 6.05 12.71 -12.46
CA VAL A 99 5.86 13.46 -11.22
C VAL A 99 6.49 14.85 -11.36
N ASP A 100 5.78 15.87 -10.91
CA ASP A 100 6.25 17.22 -10.83
C ASP A 100 6.90 17.45 -9.46
N ILE A 101 8.14 17.92 -9.47
CA ILE A 101 8.86 18.26 -8.25
C ILE A 101 8.64 19.75 -8.00
N LEU A 102 7.78 20.04 -7.05
CA LEU A 102 7.50 21.43 -6.65
C LEU A 102 8.66 22.00 -5.82
N ASP A 103 9.06 23.21 -6.13
CA ASP A 103 10.00 23.96 -5.28
C ASP A 103 9.32 24.37 -3.97
N ARG A 104 10.09 24.46 -2.88
CA ARG A 104 9.58 24.89 -1.57
C ARG A 104 9.06 26.32 -1.54
N THR A 105 9.45 27.13 -2.51
CA THR A 105 8.96 28.51 -2.67
C THR A 105 7.65 28.57 -3.44
N ASP A 106 7.26 27.48 -4.11
CA ASP A 106 6.01 27.39 -4.86
C ASP A 106 4.80 27.50 -3.93
N ASP A 107 3.81 28.29 -4.33
CA ASP A 107 2.61 28.50 -3.53
C ASP A 107 1.76 27.22 -3.40
N LEU A 108 1.72 26.41 -4.45
CA LEU A 108 1.06 25.10 -4.40
C LEU A 108 1.76 24.18 -3.39
N TRP A 109 3.10 24.16 -3.37
CA TRP A 109 3.84 23.37 -2.38
C TRP A 109 3.52 23.81 -0.95
N LYS A 110 3.46 25.14 -0.70
CA LYS A 110 3.13 25.69 0.63
C LYS A 110 1.73 25.27 1.09
N LEU A 111 0.75 25.32 0.18
CA LEU A 111 -0.63 24.89 0.48
C LEU A 111 -0.72 23.39 0.79
N ILE A 112 -0.05 22.55 0.00
CA ILE A 112 0.02 21.10 0.25
C ILE A 112 0.68 20.82 1.59
N TRP A 113 1.79 21.51 1.88
CA TRP A 113 2.52 21.33 3.13
C TRP A 113 1.71 21.80 4.35
N GLU A 114 1.04 22.94 4.24
CA GLU A 114 0.15 23.45 5.29
C GLU A 114 -0.99 22.47 5.57
N TYR A 115 -1.62 21.92 4.53
CA TYR A 115 -2.65 20.91 4.66
C TYR A 115 -2.13 19.65 5.37
N TYR A 116 -0.98 19.15 4.93
CA TYR A 116 -0.34 17.99 5.54
C TYR A 116 -0.05 18.21 7.05
N ILE A 117 0.55 19.34 7.40
CA ILE A 117 0.85 19.64 8.81
C ILE A 117 -0.43 19.76 9.64
N ARG A 118 -1.48 20.37 9.12
CA ARG A 118 -2.77 20.46 9.83
C ARG A 118 -3.38 19.07 10.05
N ALA A 119 -3.34 18.20 9.05
CA ALA A 119 -3.80 16.82 9.17
C ALA A 119 -2.98 16.03 10.18
N GLU A 120 -1.65 16.15 10.16
CA GLU A 120 -0.75 15.51 11.14
C GLU A 120 -1.03 15.97 12.57
N ILE A 121 -1.18 17.28 12.78
CA ILE A 121 -1.52 17.83 14.09
C ILE A 121 -2.86 17.25 14.57
N GLN A 122 -3.88 17.21 13.71
CA GLN A 122 -5.19 16.72 14.06
C GLN A 122 -5.20 15.22 14.39
N MET A 123 -4.41 14.42 13.66
CA MET A 123 -4.27 12.96 13.91
C MET A 123 -3.43 12.65 15.16
N ASN A 124 -2.50 13.54 15.51
CA ASN A 124 -1.58 13.34 16.63
C ASN A 124 -1.99 14.09 17.90
N ILE A 125 -3.17 14.72 17.96
CA ILE A 125 -3.70 15.28 19.21
C ILE A 125 -3.83 14.13 20.22
N PRO A 126 -3.11 14.17 21.37
CA PRO A 126 -3.16 13.10 22.34
C PRO A 126 -4.59 13.00 22.93
N ALA A 127 -5.31 12.00 22.52
CA ALA A 127 -6.59 11.66 23.15
C ALA A 127 -6.29 10.85 24.41
N GLY A 128 -5.84 11.47 25.49
CA GLY A 128 -5.72 10.88 26.83
C GLY A 128 -5.02 9.51 26.92
N PRO A 129 -5.02 8.87 28.12
CA PRO A 129 -4.34 7.59 28.33
C PRO A 129 -4.91 6.39 27.55
N ASN A 130 -6.07 6.56 26.91
CA ASN A 130 -6.70 5.58 26.02
C ASN A 130 -6.61 6.06 24.56
N ALA A 131 -5.48 6.62 24.17
CA ALA A 131 -5.29 7.24 22.86
C ALA A 131 -5.64 6.28 21.72
N VAL A 132 -6.71 6.59 21.06
CA VAL A 132 -7.17 5.94 19.84
C VAL A 132 -6.43 6.58 18.66
N ARG A 133 -5.85 5.77 17.78
CA ARG A 133 -5.29 6.30 16.53
C ARG A 133 -6.43 6.78 15.65
N LEU A 134 -6.44 8.08 15.36
CA LEU A 134 -7.38 8.67 14.42
C LEU A 134 -6.84 8.46 12.99
N LYS A 135 -7.72 8.10 12.09
CA LYS A 135 -7.46 8.16 10.64
C LYS A 135 -8.34 9.24 10.05
N LEU A 136 -7.71 10.19 9.39
CA LEU A 136 -8.41 11.26 8.69
C LEU A 136 -8.45 10.93 7.20
N PHE A 137 -9.67 10.91 6.64
CA PHE A 137 -9.89 10.88 5.20
C PHE A 137 -10.61 12.17 4.83
N GLU A 138 -9.99 12.95 4.00
CA GLU A 138 -10.54 14.25 3.60
C GLU A 138 -10.61 14.35 2.08
N SER A 139 -11.71 14.91 1.59
CA SER A 139 -11.90 15.29 0.19
C SER A 139 -12.46 16.70 0.14
N ALA A 140 -12.63 17.28 -1.04
CA ALA A 140 -13.20 18.61 -1.20
C ALA A 140 -14.61 18.76 -0.55
N ASP A 141 -15.36 17.65 -0.51
CA ASP A 141 -16.77 17.65 -0.09
C ASP A 141 -17.02 16.89 1.23
N GLN A 142 -16.05 16.10 1.71
CA GLN A 142 -16.25 15.22 2.87
C GLN A 142 -15.00 15.13 3.72
N SER A 143 -15.18 15.17 5.02
CA SER A 143 -14.15 14.83 6.01
C SER A 143 -14.68 13.66 6.86
N LEU A 144 -13.90 12.57 6.90
CA LEU A 144 -14.20 11.39 7.70
C LEU A 144 -13.07 11.14 8.69
N VAL A 145 -13.40 11.18 9.96
CA VAL A 145 -12.48 10.79 11.04
C VAL A 145 -12.91 9.42 11.56
N THR A 146 -12.05 8.42 11.44
CA THR A 146 -12.27 7.10 12.01
C THR A 146 -11.40 6.88 13.23
N GLN A 147 -11.97 6.26 14.26
CA GLN A 147 -11.24 5.85 15.47
C GLN A 147 -11.01 4.35 15.40
N ASP A 148 -9.75 3.94 15.50
CA ASP A 148 -9.44 2.53 15.78
C ASP A 148 -9.61 2.31 17.29
N LEU A 149 -10.72 1.70 17.67
CA LEU A 149 -10.88 1.22 19.06
C LEU A 149 -9.92 0.06 19.25
N THR A 150 -8.78 0.31 19.88
CA THR A 150 -7.94 -0.78 20.36
C THR A 150 -8.73 -1.49 21.44
N ASN A 151 -9.19 -2.71 21.18
CA ASN A 151 -9.70 -3.59 22.22
C ASN A 151 -8.60 -3.77 23.26
N THR A 152 -8.70 -3.08 24.38
CA THR A 152 -7.93 -3.42 25.57
C THR A 152 -8.40 -4.82 25.96
N PRO A 153 -7.52 -5.85 26.00
CA PRO A 153 -7.93 -7.12 26.55
C PRO A 153 -8.38 -6.84 27.98
N GLY A 154 -9.64 -7.14 28.28
CA GLY A 154 -10.16 -7.04 29.62
C GLY A 154 -9.31 -7.90 30.56
N ASN A 155 -8.97 -7.32 31.69
CA ASN A 155 -8.43 -8.03 32.84
C ASN A 155 -9.33 -9.18 33.27
#